data_8cd92f7f3425cd70d341bae9540bb66f
#
_entry.id   8cd92f7f3425cd70d341bae9540bb66f
#
_cell.length_a   1.000
_cell.length_b   1.000
_cell.length_c   1.000
_cell.angle_alpha   90.00
_cell.angle_beta   90.00
_cell.angle_gamma   90.00
#
_symmetry.space_group_name_H-M   'P 1'
#
loop_
_entity.id
_entity.type
_entity.pdbx_description
1 polymer ?
#
loop_
_entity_poly.entity_id
_entity_poly.type
_entity_poly.pdbx_seq_one_letter_code
_entity_poly.pdbx_strand_id
1 'polypeptide(L)'
;STLLASSAASDVYKRQTQLGAEGYAISAVGNDVFGTEIIQELDKNGIDSNYISTVEYPTGSVMVELKNGIPSYTIIEGVAWDHIPLTQASIDLMKRADAVCFGTLAQRAAESRETLRTLLSYMPSHALRFFDINIRQHFYSKELIESLLELANVFKINDEELEMLRPMFGLEGTIEDMCRWFMKKYGLRYLVLTAGAEYSTIFSEEEVSTIPTPKVQVVDTVGAGDSFTAAFTSAILSGKPVQEAHKLAVEVSAYVCTQSGAMPELPQILKDRI
;
A
#
# COMPACT_ATOMS: atom_id res chain seq x y z
N SER A 1 17.39 18.23 0.07
CA SER A 1 16.05 17.84 -0.36
C SER A 1 16.04 16.33 -0.57
N THR A 2 15.42 15.62 0.32
CA THR A 2 15.29 14.17 0.21
C THR A 2 14.09 13.91 -0.70
N LEU A 3 14.33 13.42 -1.91
CA LEU A 3 13.31 12.93 -2.81
C LEU A 3 12.70 11.66 -2.25
N LEU A 4 11.49 11.75 -1.71
CA LEU A 4 10.63 10.63 -1.44
C LEU A 4 9.72 10.43 -2.66
N ALA A 5 10.26 9.86 -3.71
CA ALA A 5 9.46 9.37 -4.81
C ALA A 5 8.64 8.18 -4.32
N SER A 6 7.31 8.29 -4.37
CA SER A 6 6.32 7.22 -4.18
C SER A 6 6.86 6.00 -3.39
N SER A 7 7.22 6.21 -2.15
CA SER A 7 7.93 5.23 -1.33
C SER A 7 7.09 3.98 -1.05
N ALA A 8 5.77 4.13 -0.91
CA ALA A 8 4.88 3.03 -0.51
C ALA A 8 4.95 1.81 -1.46
N ALA A 9 4.93 2.02 -2.78
CA ALA A 9 4.98 0.90 -3.72
C ALA A 9 6.33 0.18 -3.69
N SER A 10 7.45 0.92 -3.58
CA SER A 10 8.79 0.33 -3.49
C SER A 10 9.03 -0.37 -2.15
N ASP A 11 8.45 0.14 -1.08
CA ASP A 11 8.59 -0.42 0.26
C ASP A 11 7.83 -1.75 0.40
N VAL A 12 6.59 -1.81 -0.07
CA VAL A 12 5.80 -3.05 -0.14
C VAL A 12 6.51 -4.08 -1.02
N TYR A 13 6.99 -3.69 -2.19
CA TYR A 13 7.71 -4.53 -3.13
C TYR A 13 8.95 -5.18 -2.50
N LYS A 14 9.89 -4.39 -1.99
CA LYS A 14 11.14 -4.92 -1.41
C LYS A 14 10.84 -5.84 -0.23
N ARG A 15 9.81 -5.52 0.55
CA ARG A 15 9.39 -6.35 1.66
C ARG A 15 8.82 -7.69 1.21
N GLN A 16 8.00 -7.70 0.15
CA GLN A 16 7.48 -8.94 -0.44
C GLN A 16 8.61 -9.84 -0.94
N THR A 17 9.63 -9.27 -1.60
CA THR A 17 10.79 -10.03 -2.06
C THR A 17 11.58 -10.64 -0.91
N GLN A 18 11.77 -9.92 0.20
CA GLN A 18 12.40 -10.46 1.41
C GLN A 18 11.60 -11.61 2.05
N LEU A 19 10.31 -11.67 1.79
CA LEU A 19 9.37 -12.70 2.27
C LEU A 19 9.08 -13.77 1.20
N GLY A 20 9.96 -13.91 0.20
CA GLY A 20 9.93 -14.99 -0.78
C GLY A 20 8.92 -14.82 -1.92
N ALA A 21 8.26 -13.66 -2.02
CA ALA A 21 7.38 -13.34 -3.14
C ALA A 21 8.16 -12.63 -4.26
N GLU A 22 7.74 -12.84 -5.52
CA GLU A 22 8.17 -11.99 -6.63
C GLU A 22 7.36 -10.69 -6.60
N GLY A 23 8.02 -9.57 -6.36
CA GLY A 23 7.36 -8.27 -6.32
C GLY A 23 7.66 -7.45 -7.59
N TYR A 24 6.73 -6.59 -7.98
CA TYR A 24 6.83 -5.72 -9.15
C TYR A 24 6.16 -4.37 -8.86
N ALA A 25 6.73 -3.29 -9.35
CA ALA A 25 6.15 -1.95 -9.22
C ALA A 25 5.70 -1.44 -10.60
N ILE A 26 4.41 -1.11 -10.73
CA ILE A 26 3.87 -0.46 -11.92
C ILE A 26 3.71 1.02 -11.61
N SER A 27 4.45 1.88 -12.31
CA SER A 27 4.46 3.33 -12.09
C SER A 27 4.97 4.06 -13.33
N ALA A 28 5.20 5.37 -13.19
CA ALA A 28 5.87 6.17 -14.22
C ALA A 28 6.82 7.19 -13.59
N VAL A 29 7.91 7.48 -14.30
CA VAL A 29 8.87 8.54 -14.01
C VAL A 29 9.00 9.46 -15.22
N GLY A 30 9.49 10.67 -15.00
CA GLY A 30 9.77 11.62 -16.08
C GLY A 30 11.03 11.29 -16.84
N ASN A 31 11.14 11.81 -18.06
CA ASN A 31 12.36 11.82 -18.84
C ASN A 31 13.31 12.93 -18.35
N ASP A 32 13.71 12.83 -17.07
CA ASP A 32 14.54 13.79 -16.37
C ASP A 32 15.59 13.10 -15.49
N VAL A 33 16.45 13.90 -14.86
CA VAL A 33 17.53 13.39 -13.99
C VAL A 33 16.98 12.58 -12.83
N PHE A 34 15.87 13.03 -12.21
CA PHE A 34 15.27 12.32 -11.09
C PHE A 34 14.66 10.98 -11.49
N GLY A 35 14.03 10.91 -12.67
CA GLY A 35 13.52 9.65 -13.21
C GLY A 35 14.65 8.66 -13.46
N THR A 36 15.77 9.13 -14.01
CA THR A 36 16.96 8.31 -14.25
C THR A 36 17.53 7.79 -12.92
N GLU A 37 17.65 8.65 -11.90
CA GLU A 37 18.15 8.26 -10.58
C GLU A 37 17.25 7.22 -9.91
N ILE A 38 15.91 7.37 -10.03
CA ILE A 38 14.96 6.38 -9.47
C ILE A 38 15.16 5.01 -10.13
N ILE A 39 15.22 4.95 -11.46
CA ILE A 39 15.42 3.68 -12.18
C ILE A 39 16.74 3.03 -11.77
N GLN A 40 17.84 3.80 -11.69
CA GLN A 40 19.12 3.29 -11.26
C GLN A 40 19.12 2.76 -9.82
N GLU A 41 18.41 3.44 -8.91
CA GLU A 41 18.29 2.99 -7.53
C GLU A 41 17.43 1.71 -7.41
N LEU A 42 16.38 1.57 -8.21
CA LEU A 42 15.59 0.35 -8.30
C LEU A 42 16.46 -0.82 -8.78
N ASP A 43 17.15 -0.65 -9.91
CA ASP A 43 18.02 -1.67 -10.49
C ASP A 43 19.15 -2.09 -9.52
N LYS A 44 19.79 -1.12 -8.85
CA LYS A 44 20.80 -1.36 -7.83
C LYS A 44 20.27 -2.19 -6.64
N ASN A 45 19.01 -2.01 -6.29
CA ASN A 45 18.36 -2.78 -5.23
C ASN A 45 17.75 -4.11 -5.72
N GLY A 46 18.00 -4.48 -6.99
CA GLY A 46 17.47 -5.71 -7.59
C GLY A 46 15.97 -5.68 -7.86
N ILE A 47 15.40 -4.49 -7.98
CA ILE A 47 14.00 -4.28 -8.29
C ILE A 47 13.84 -4.19 -9.81
N ASP A 48 12.95 -5.01 -10.37
CA ASP A 48 12.68 -5.00 -11.81
C ASP A 48 11.98 -3.70 -12.21
N SER A 49 12.69 -2.83 -12.94
CA SER A 49 12.21 -1.54 -13.41
C SER A 49 11.45 -1.60 -14.74
N ASN A 50 11.28 -2.80 -15.34
CA ASN A 50 10.65 -2.95 -16.66
C ASN A 50 9.17 -2.50 -16.71
N TYR A 51 8.53 -2.37 -15.55
CA TYR A 51 7.13 -1.92 -15.42
C TYR A 51 7.01 -0.46 -14.97
N ILE A 52 8.14 0.26 -14.89
CA ILE A 52 8.18 1.70 -14.65
C ILE A 52 8.33 2.39 -16.01
N SER A 53 7.29 3.07 -16.44
CA SER A 53 7.28 3.78 -17.72
C SER A 53 8.00 5.12 -17.60
N THR A 54 8.72 5.52 -18.64
CA THR A 54 9.24 6.90 -18.77
C THR A 54 8.27 7.70 -19.63
N VAL A 55 7.78 8.83 -19.11
CA VAL A 55 6.78 9.69 -19.75
C VAL A 55 7.28 11.14 -19.85
N GLU A 56 6.59 11.97 -20.64
CA GLU A 56 6.98 13.38 -20.89
C GLU A 56 6.57 14.33 -19.74
N TYR A 57 6.03 13.81 -18.66
CA TYR A 57 5.70 14.59 -17.46
C TYR A 57 6.86 14.54 -16.46
N PRO A 58 7.03 15.58 -15.61
CA PRO A 58 8.13 15.59 -14.64
C PRO A 58 8.00 14.46 -13.63
N THR A 59 9.12 13.94 -13.18
CA THR A 59 9.15 12.94 -12.10
C THR A 59 8.48 13.47 -10.84
N GLY A 60 7.68 12.61 -10.20
CA GLY A 60 6.95 12.96 -8.98
C GLY A 60 7.86 13.44 -7.87
N SER A 61 7.46 14.52 -7.20
CA SER A 61 8.22 15.14 -6.12
C SER A 61 7.32 15.63 -4.99
N VAL A 62 7.90 15.78 -3.82
CA VAL A 62 7.28 16.41 -2.66
C VAL A 62 8.11 17.62 -2.27
N MET A 63 7.47 18.78 -2.23
CA MET A 63 8.11 19.99 -1.75
C MET A 63 8.03 20.03 -0.22
N VAL A 64 9.16 20.28 0.41
CA VAL A 64 9.25 20.44 1.86
C VAL A 64 9.58 21.87 2.18
N GLU A 65 8.69 22.55 2.88
CA GLU A 65 8.91 23.92 3.39
C GLU A 65 9.00 23.88 4.91
N LEU A 66 9.98 24.60 5.46
CA LEU A 66 10.09 24.78 6.90
C LEU A 66 9.41 26.11 7.28
N LYS A 67 8.28 26.06 7.96
CA LYS A 67 7.60 27.21 8.54
C LYS A 67 7.81 27.21 10.05
N ASN A 68 8.60 28.15 10.55
CA ASN A 68 8.95 28.24 11.98
C ASN A 68 9.55 26.95 12.56
N GLY A 69 10.36 26.23 11.77
CA GLY A 69 10.96 24.95 12.18
C GLY A 69 10.04 23.73 12.05
N ILE A 70 8.79 23.91 11.62
CA ILE A 70 7.83 22.82 11.39
C ILE A 70 7.81 22.51 9.89
N PRO A 71 8.09 21.26 9.48
CA PRO A 71 8.03 20.89 8.07
C PRO A 71 6.58 20.82 7.56
N SER A 72 6.34 21.44 6.42
CA SER A 72 5.11 21.36 5.64
C SER A 72 5.41 20.65 4.33
N TYR A 73 4.58 19.72 3.94
CA TYR A 73 4.76 18.87 2.76
C TYR A 73 3.70 19.19 1.72
N THR A 74 4.12 19.45 0.48
CA THR A 74 3.22 19.61 -0.66
C THR A 74 3.54 18.55 -1.72
N ILE A 75 2.58 17.67 -1.99
CA ILE A 75 2.69 16.66 -3.04
C ILE A 75 2.33 17.33 -4.37
N ILE A 76 3.29 17.38 -5.30
CA ILE A 76 3.11 18.05 -6.58
C ILE A 76 2.16 17.26 -7.47
N GLU A 77 1.27 17.96 -8.17
CA GLU A 77 0.32 17.41 -9.14
C GLU A 77 0.84 17.55 -10.59
N GLY A 78 0.25 16.79 -11.52
CA GLY A 78 0.64 16.82 -12.93
C GLY A 78 2.01 16.21 -13.18
N VAL A 79 2.38 15.22 -12.41
CA VAL A 79 3.65 14.52 -12.47
C VAL A 79 3.52 13.16 -13.15
N ALA A 80 4.63 12.50 -13.46
CA ALA A 80 4.68 11.27 -14.22
C ALA A 80 3.73 10.18 -13.74
N TRP A 81 3.65 9.91 -12.43
CA TRP A 81 2.77 8.87 -11.90
C TRP A 81 1.26 9.23 -11.90
N ASP A 82 0.90 10.45 -12.27
CA ASP A 82 -0.48 10.82 -12.63
C ASP A 82 -0.86 10.33 -14.04
N HIS A 83 0.12 9.91 -14.84
CA HIS A 83 0.00 9.51 -16.24
C HIS A 83 0.63 8.12 -16.51
N ILE A 84 0.32 7.14 -15.67
CA ILE A 84 0.81 5.76 -15.84
C ILE A 84 0.15 5.15 -17.08
N PRO A 85 0.90 4.82 -18.14
CA PRO A 85 0.31 4.28 -19.35
C PRO A 85 -0.04 2.81 -19.19
N LEU A 86 -1.06 2.37 -19.91
CA LEU A 86 -1.36 0.95 -20.08
C LEU A 86 -0.37 0.34 -21.06
N THR A 87 0.44 -0.62 -20.61
CA THR A 87 1.42 -1.31 -21.47
C THR A 87 1.09 -2.79 -21.60
N GLN A 88 1.50 -3.42 -22.69
CA GLN A 88 1.32 -4.87 -22.84
C GLN A 88 2.07 -5.65 -21.76
N ALA A 89 3.26 -5.18 -21.36
CA ALA A 89 4.03 -5.80 -20.28
C ALA A 89 3.26 -5.80 -18.96
N SER A 90 2.64 -4.67 -18.56
CA SER A 90 1.83 -4.60 -17.35
C SER A 90 0.56 -5.46 -17.43
N ILE A 91 -0.08 -5.54 -18.59
CA ILE A 91 -1.22 -6.45 -18.83
C ILE A 91 -0.79 -7.92 -18.62
N ASP A 92 0.31 -8.32 -19.21
CA ASP A 92 0.80 -9.71 -19.12
C ASP A 92 1.27 -10.04 -17.69
N LEU A 93 1.82 -9.08 -16.96
CA LEU A 93 2.10 -9.21 -15.53
C LEU A 93 0.81 -9.46 -14.74
N MET A 94 -0.23 -8.65 -14.95
CA MET A 94 -1.49 -8.74 -14.20
C MET A 94 -2.23 -10.05 -14.43
N LYS A 95 -2.13 -10.66 -15.61
CA LYS A 95 -2.73 -11.98 -15.91
C LYS A 95 -2.17 -13.12 -15.02
N ARG A 96 -0.95 -12.95 -14.49
CA ARG A 96 -0.28 -13.96 -13.64
C ARG A 96 -0.08 -13.50 -12.20
N ALA A 97 -0.55 -12.30 -11.84
CA ALA A 97 -0.39 -11.75 -10.51
C ALA A 97 -1.34 -12.43 -9.52
N ASP A 98 -0.80 -12.83 -8.35
CA ASP A 98 -1.57 -13.39 -7.24
C ASP A 98 -2.13 -12.31 -6.31
N ALA A 99 -1.49 -11.13 -6.30
CA ALA A 99 -1.94 -9.98 -5.54
C ALA A 99 -1.53 -8.67 -6.20
N VAL A 100 -2.29 -7.63 -5.96
CA VAL A 100 -1.94 -6.24 -6.27
C VAL A 100 -2.29 -5.37 -5.07
N CYS A 101 -1.43 -4.39 -4.77
CA CYS A 101 -1.69 -3.37 -3.76
C CYS A 101 -1.78 -2.00 -4.44
N PHE A 102 -2.82 -1.24 -4.13
CA PHE A 102 -3.05 0.10 -4.65
C PHE A 102 -3.66 1.00 -3.59
N GLY A 103 -3.44 2.30 -3.73
CA GLY A 103 -3.92 3.31 -2.78
C GLY A 103 -4.65 4.46 -3.46
N THR A 104 -5.19 5.36 -2.65
CA THR A 104 -6.00 6.50 -3.10
C THR A 104 -5.17 7.54 -3.86
N LEU A 105 -3.98 7.88 -3.35
CA LEU A 105 -3.15 8.96 -3.90
C LEU A 105 -2.76 8.72 -5.36
N ALA A 106 -2.33 7.52 -5.71
CA ALA A 106 -1.93 7.17 -7.07
C ALA A 106 -3.12 7.15 -8.06
N GLN A 107 -4.35 7.23 -7.57
CA GLN A 107 -5.59 7.24 -8.36
C GLN A 107 -6.23 8.63 -8.45
N ARG A 108 -5.55 9.69 -7.99
CA ARG A 108 -6.08 11.05 -8.04
C ARG A 108 -6.30 11.54 -9.48
N ALA A 109 -5.44 11.17 -10.42
CA ALA A 109 -5.55 11.51 -11.83
C ALA A 109 -6.36 10.44 -12.59
N ALA A 110 -7.21 10.89 -13.51
CA ALA A 110 -8.12 10.02 -14.25
C ALA A 110 -7.38 9.00 -15.11
N GLU A 111 -6.25 9.37 -15.73
CA GLU A 111 -5.48 8.49 -16.63
C GLU A 111 -4.90 7.29 -15.86
N SER A 112 -4.17 7.52 -14.77
CA SER A 112 -3.64 6.43 -13.93
C SER A 112 -4.74 5.59 -13.31
N ARG A 113 -5.87 6.19 -12.95
CA ARG A 113 -7.03 5.48 -12.43
C ARG A 113 -7.64 4.53 -13.46
N GLU A 114 -7.76 4.96 -14.71
CA GLU A 114 -8.29 4.12 -15.80
C GLU A 114 -7.31 2.99 -16.13
N THR A 115 -6.00 3.27 -16.13
CA THR A 115 -4.96 2.25 -16.28
C THR A 115 -5.09 1.19 -15.18
N LEU A 116 -5.22 1.57 -13.90
CA LEU A 116 -5.43 0.61 -12.81
C LEU A 116 -6.70 -0.22 -13.02
N ARG A 117 -7.82 0.43 -13.31
CA ARG A 117 -9.11 -0.26 -13.56
C ARG A 117 -8.97 -1.31 -14.64
N THR A 118 -8.34 -0.94 -15.75
CA THR A 118 -8.10 -1.85 -16.88
C THR A 118 -7.18 -3.00 -16.48
N LEU A 119 -6.07 -2.73 -15.79
CA LEU A 119 -5.14 -3.75 -15.32
C LEU A 119 -5.82 -4.76 -14.38
N LEU A 120 -6.62 -4.29 -13.43
CA LEU A 120 -7.34 -5.16 -12.50
C LEU A 120 -8.32 -6.10 -13.22
N SER A 121 -8.87 -5.70 -14.37
CA SER A 121 -9.76 -6.56 -15.16
C SER A 121 -9.07 -7.79 -15.76
N TYR A 122 -7.75 -7.77 -15.88
CA TYR A 122 -6.96 -8.89 -16.37
C TYR A 122 -6.52 -9.86 -15.28
N MET A 123 -6.69 -9.51 -14.01
CA MET A 123 -6.26 -10.37 -12.91
C MET A 123 -7.13 -11.63 -12.79
N PRO A 124 -6.54 -12.76 -12.34
CA PRO A 124 -7.30 -13.94 -11.94
C PRO A 124 -8.34 -13.58 -10.86
N SER A 125 -9.50 -14.22 -10.90
CA SER A 125 -10.61 -13.94 -9.97
C SER A 125 -10.25 -14.23 -8.50
N HIS A 126 -9.35 -15.19 -8.25
CA HIS A 126 -8.88 -15.55 -6.91
C HIS A 126 -7.81 -14.61 -6.35
N ALA A 127 -7.21 -13.78 -7.18
CA ALA A 127 -6.13 -12.88 -6.78
C ALA A 127 -6.58 -11.84 -5.76
N LEU A 128 -5.66 -11.43 -4.88
CA LEU A 128 -5.91 -10.42 -3.89
C LEU A 128 -5.79 -9.01 -4.52
N ARG A 129 -6.85 -8.24 -4.44
CA ARG A 129 -6.88 -6.83 -4.82
C ARG A 129 -6.94 -5.99 -3.56
N PHE A 130 -5.76 -5.59 -3.10
CA PHE A 130 -5.54 -4.97 -1.81
C PHE A 130 -5.61 -3.45 -1.94
N PHE A 131 -6.67 -2.83 -1.46
CA PHE A 131 -6.82 -1.39 -1.39
C PHE A 131 -6.37 -0.90 -0.01
N ASP A 132 -5.21 -0.25 0.05
CA ASP A 132 -4.75 0.52 1.21
C ASP A 132 -5.16 1.98 1.02
N ILE A 133 -6.15 2.46 1.78
CA ILE A 133 -6.74 3.78 1.55
C ILE A 133 -5.71 4.91 1.68
N ASN A 134 -4.88 4.88 2.71
CA ASN A 134 -3.70 5.72 2.92
C ASN A 134 -3.92 7.17 2.49
N ILE A 135 -4.90 7.84 3.16
CA ILE A 135 -5.34 9.21 2.82
C ILE A 135 -4.17 10.20 2.94
N ARG A 136 -3.99 11.02 1.92
CA ARG A 136 -2.99 12.07 1.88
C ARG A 136 -3.61 13.39 1.44
N GLN A 137 -3.43 14.44 2.26
CA GLN A 137 -3.91 15.81 1.97
C GLN A 137 -5.40 15.81 1.53
N HIS A 138 -5.70 16.44 0.41
CA HIS A 138 -7.05 16.54 -0.17
C HIS A 138 -7.30 15.58 -1.34
N PHE A 139 -6.35 14.67 -1.61
CA PHE A 139 -6.39 13.78 -2.78
C PHE A 139 -7.32 12.58 -2.59
N TYR A 140 -8.52 12.83 -2.09
CA TYR A 140 -9.55 11.81 -1.92
C TYR A 140 -10.96 12.43 -2.07
N SER A 141 -11.91 11.61 -2.46
CA SER A 141 -13.34 11.92 -2.40
C SER A 141 -14.12 10.65 -2.12
N LYS A 142 -15.39 10.81 -1.76
CA LYS A 142 -16.28 9.66 -1.56
C LYS A 142 -16.35 8.80 -2.82
N GLU A 143 -16.56 9.43 -3.97
CA GLU A 143 -16.69 8.76 -5.28
C GLU A 143 -15.42 8.00 -5.65
N LEU A 144 -14.25 8.58 -5.38
CA LEU A 144 -12.98 7.90 -5.62
C LEU A 144 -12.83 6.67 -4.72
N ILE A 145 -13.07 6.82 -3.42
CA ILE A 145 -12.96 5.72 -2.45
C ILE A 145 -13.96 4.61 -2.78
N GLU A 146 -15.22 4.94 -3.09
CA GLU A 146 -16.24 3.97 -3.51
C GLU A 146 -15.78 3.19 -4.75
N SER A 147 -15.27 3.90 -5.78
CA SER A 147 -14.81 3.27 -7.02
C SER A 147 -13.63 2.31 -6.81
N LEU A 148 -12.76 2.58 -5.84
CA LEU A 148 -11.62 1.71 -5.49
C LEU A 148 -12.06 0.53 -4.63
N LEU A 149 -13.00 0.73 -3.70
CA LEU A 149 -13.61 -0.34 -2.92
C LEU A 149 -14.36 -1.36 -3.78
N GLU A 150 -15.04 -0.91 -4.85
CA GLU A 150 -15.70 -1.80 -5.81
C GLU A 150 -14.71 -2.69 -6.58
N LEU A 151 -13.46 -2.27 -6.73
CA LEU A 151 -12.41 -3.05 -7.38
C LEU A 151 -11.67 -3.98 -6.41
N ALA A 152 -11.72 -3.69 -5.12
CA ALA A 152 -10.97 -4.38 -4.07
C ALA A 152 -11.69 -5.64 -3.56
N ASN A 153 -10.91 -6.58 -3.04
CA ASN A 153 -11.42 -7.66 -2.17
C ASN A 153 -10.69 -7.71 -0.82
N VAL A 154 -9.69 -6.84 -0.64
CA VAL A 154 -9.06 -6.56 0.65
C VAL A 154 -9.01 -5.05 0.84
N PHE A 155 -9.42 -4.58 2.01
CA PHE A 155 -9.42 -3.16 2.36
C PHE A 155 -8.62 -2.93 3.63
N LYS A 156 -7.68 -2.00 3.59
CA LYS A 156 -6.90 -1.57 4.76
C LYS A 156 -7.18 -0.12 5.06
N ILE A 157 -7.44 0.16 6.32
CA ILE A 157 -7.76 1.48 6.84
C ILE A 157 -7.24 1.59 8.28
N ASN A 158 -6.83 2.78 8.70
CA ASN A 158 -6.56 3.02 10.11
C ASN A 158 -7.79 3.61 10.83
N ASP A 159 -7.73 3.66 12.15
CA ASP A 159 -8.82 4.14 13.01
C ASP A 159 -9.17 5.62 12.77
N GLU A 160 -8.17 6.48 12.54
CA GLU A 160 -8.37 7.90 12.24
C GLU A 160 -9.04 8.08 10.87
N GLU A 161 -8.56 7.38 9.85
CA GLU A 161 -9.16 7.36 8.51
C GLU A 161 -10.61 6.84 8.54
N LEU A 162 -10.88 5.81 9.35
CA LEU A 162 -12.22 5.25 9.50
C LEU A 162 -13.19 6.29 10.09
N GLU A 163 -12.74 7.05 11.09
CA GLU A 163 -13.54 8.16 11.65
C GLU A 163 -13.73 9.31 10.62
N MET A 164 -12.77 9.57 9.75
CA MET A 164 -12.96 10.51 8.64
C MET A 164 -14.04 10.03 7.66
N LEU A 165 -14.13 8.73 7.41
CA LEU A 165 -15.14 8.16 6.52
C LEU A 165 -16.53 8.10 7.15
N ARG A 166 -16.65 8.14 8.48
CA ARG A 166 -17.92 8.06 9.20
C ARG A 166 -18.99 9.02 8.64
N PRO A 167 -18.78 10.35 8.63
CA PRO A 167 -19.77 11.27 8.07
C PRO A 167 -19.92 11.14 6.55
N MET A 168 -18.85 10.80 5.84
CA MET A 168 -18.84 10.70 4.39
C MET A 168 -19.73 9.57 3.88
N PHE A 169 -19.75 8.43 4.58
CA PHE A 169 -20.54 7.24 4.23
C PHE A 169 -21.80 7.08 5.07
N GLY A 170 -22.07 7.99 6.01
CA GLY A 170 -23.20 7.90 6.92
C GLY A 170 -23.14 6.68 7.83
N LEU A 171 -21.92 6.36 8.32
CA LEU A 171 -21.69 5.19 9.17
C LEU A 171 -22.10 5.46 10.61
N GLU A 172 -22.69 4.47 11.23
CA GLU A 172 -23.15 4.51 12.62
C GLU A 172 -22.53 3.35 13.42
N GLY A 173 -22.61 3.43 14.74
CA GLY A 173 -22.16 2.39 15.65
C GLY A 173 -20.68 2.45 16.01
N THR A 174 -20.15 1.32 16.44
CA THR A 174 -18.76 1.14 16.87
C THR A 174 -17.79 1.04 15.69
N ILE A 175 -16.48 1.07 15.96
CA ILE A 175 -15.44 0.79 14.95
C ILE A 175 -15.70 -0.58 14.29
N GLU A 176 -16.05 -1.59 15.09
CA GLU A 176 -16.37 -2.93 14.56
C GLU A 176 -17.60 -2.91 13.65
N ASP A 177 -18.64 -2.20 14.01
CA ASP A 177 -19.86 -2.07 13.19
C ASP A 177 -19.54 -1.45 11.82
N MET A 178 -18.71 -0.40 11.80
CA MET A 178 -18.26 0.25 10.57
C MET A 178 -17.43 -0.68 9.70
N CYS A 179 -16.47 -1.41 10.29
CA CYS A 179 -15.66 -2.38 9.55
C CYS A 179 -16.53 -3.48 8.94
N ARG A 180 -17.48 -4.02 9.68
CA ARG A 180 -18.43 -5.03 9.19
C ARG A 180 -19.34 -4.48 8.10
N TRP A 181 -19.71 -3.20 8.17
CA TRP A 181 -20.47 -2.54 7.12
C TRP A 181 -19.70 -2.53 5.80
N PHE A 182 -18.40 -2.14 5.81
CA PHE A 182 -17.56 -2.19 4.60
C PHE A 182 -17.39 -3.61 4.07
N MET A 183 -17.13 -4.58 4.95
CA MET A 183 -17.02 -6.00 4.58
C MET A 183 -18.25 -6.46 3.80
N LYS A 184 -19.44 -6.20 4.33
CA LYS A 184 -20.71 -6.61 3.73
C LYS A 184 -21.06 -5.82 2.47
N LYS A 185 -20.88 -4.50 2.51
CA LYS A 185 -21.25 -3.61 1.39
C LYS A 185 -20.46 -3.92 0.13
N TYR A 186 -19.17 -4.21 0.24
CA TYR A 186 -18.27 -4.39 -0.89
C TYR A 186 -17.84 -5.85 -1.10
N GLY A 187 -18.38 -6.79 -0.34
CA GLY A 187 -18.05 -8.21 -0.47
C GLY A 187 -16.54 -8.48 -0.24
N LEU A 188 -15.96 -7.80 0.74
CA LEU A 188 -14.53 -7.92 1.00
C LEU A 188 -14.20 -9.27 1.62
N ARG A 189 -13.11 -9.88 1.17
CA ARG A 189 -12.53 -11.09 1.75
C ARG A 189 -11.84 -10.82 3.08
N TYR A 190 -11.13 -9.68 3.16
CA TYR A 190 -10.48 -9.21 4.38
C TYR A 190 -10.62 -7.70 4.53
N LEU A 191 -10.75 -7.25 5.78
CA LEU A 191 -10.56 -5.85 6.16
C LEU A 191 -9.48 -5.81 7.24
N VAL A 192 -8.47 -4.97 7.01
CA VAL A 192 -7.36 -4.74 7.93
C VAL A 192 -7.54 -3.38 8.57
N LEU A 193 -7.82 -3.36 9.87
CA LEU A 193 -7.87 -2.15 10.68
C LEU A 193 -6.56 -2.03 11.48
N THR A 194 -5.91 -0.88 11.41
CA THR A 194 -4.75 -0.57 12.24
C THR A 194 -5.05 0.61 13.17
N ALA A 195 -4.60 0.53 14.41
CA ALA A 195 -4.75 1.58 15.42
C ALA A 195 -3.37 1.94 16.03
N GLY A 196 -2.43 2.27 15.15
CA GLY A 196 -1.11 2.76 15.52
C GLY A 196 -0.38 1.88 16.54
N ALA A 197 -0.07 2.48 17.70
CA ALA A 197 0.64 1.82 18.79
C ALA A 197 -0.25 0.94 19.67
N GLU A 198 -1.57 0.88 19.43
CA GLU A 198 -2.50 0.17 20.31
C GLU A 198 -2.75 -1.27 19.85
N TYR A 199 -3.30 -1.45 18.66
CA TYR A 199 -3.65 -2.78 18.14
C TYR A 199 -3.84 -2.77 16.62
N SER A 200 -4.00 -3.95 16.06
CA SER A 200 -4.57 -4.15 14.72
C SER A 200 -5.63 -5.25 14.77
N THR A 201 -6.60 -5.17 13.87
CA THR A 201 -7.66 -6.17 13.73
C THR A 201 -7.82 -6.56 12.28
N ILE A 202 -7.90 -7.85 12.01
CA ILE A 202 -8.25 -8.39 10.71
C ILE A 202 -9.62 -9.03 10.79
N PHE A 203 -10.52 -8.56 9.95
CA PHE A 203 -11.85 -9.12 9.75
C PHE A 203 -11.83 -10.02 8.52
N SER A 204 -12.38 -11.19 8.64
CA SER A 204 -12.74 -12.10 7.54
C SER A 204 -14.20 -12.52 7.66
N GLU A 205 -14.68 -13.31 6.72
CA GLU A 205 -16.04 -13.86 6.81
C GLU A 205 -16.18 -14.82 8.00
N GLU A 206 -15.13 -15.59 8.29
CA GLU A 206 -15.16 -16.66 9.28
C GLU A 206 -14.71 -16.22 10.67
N GLU A 207 -13.77 -15.27 10.75
CA GLU A 207 -13.13 -14.91 12.01
C GLU A 207 -12.72 -13.44 12.09
N VAL A 208 -12.51 -12.99 13.32
CA VAL A 208 -11.90 -11.68 13.65
C VAL A 208 -10.67 -11.94 14.50
N SER A 209 -9.53 -11.42 14.05
CA SER A 209 -8.27 -11.52 14.77
C SER A 209 -7.82 -10.15 15.23
N THR A 210 -7.72 -9.93 16.55
CA THR A 210 -7.19 -8.69 17.14
C THR A 210 -5.90 -8.98 17.89
N ILE A 211 -4.84 -8.24 17.56
CA ILE A 211 -3.52 -8.39 18.19
C ILE A 211 -3.06 -7.02 18.71
N PRO A 212 -2.72 -6.89 20.00
CA PRO A 212 -2.08 -5.69 20.53
C PRO A 212 -0.75 -5.41 19.82
N THR A 213 -0.46 -4.15 19.53
CA THR A 213 0.83 -3.74 18.98
C THR A 213 1.95 -4.01 19.99
N PRO A 214 3.00 -4.75 19.64
CA PRO A 214 4.13 -4.98 20.54
C PRO A 214 4.79 -3.67 20.96
N LYS A 215 5.10 -3.56 22.25
CA LYS A 215 5.86 -2.42 22.76
C LYS A 215 7.33 -2.59 22.42
N VAL A 216 7.81 -1.77 21.51
CA VAL A 216 9.21 -1.77 21.06
C VAL A 216 9.82 -0.38 21.24
N GLN A 217 11.16 -0.32 21.27
CA GLN A 217 11.84 0.97 21.20
C GLN A 217 11.75 1.49 19.75
N VAL A 218 10.88 2.45 19.52
CA VAL A 218 10.65 3.03 18.20
C VAL A 218 11.82 3.92 17.81
N VAL A 219 12.42 3.64 16.65
CA VAL A 219 13.44 4.46 15.99
C VAL A 219 12.81 5.25 14.84
N ASP A 220 11.99 4.58 14.02
CA ASP A 220 11.30 5.16 12.89
C ASP A 220 10.00 4.39 12.63
N THR A 221 8.94 5.06 12.20
CA THR A 221 7.66 4.43 11.84
C THR A 221 7.41 4.34 10.34
N VAL A 222 8.32 4.91 9.55
CA VAL A 222 8.22 4.87 8.08
C VAL A 222 8.31 3.44 7.57
N GLY A 223 7.37 3.05 6.68
CA GLY A 223 7.31 1.71 6.11
C GLY A 223 6.69 0.63 6.99
N ALA A 224 6.29 0.94 8.24
CA ALA A 224 5.66 -0.03 9.13
C ALA A 224 4.34 -0.57 8.56
N GLY A 225 3.46 0.31 8.06
CA GLY A 225 2.20 -0.06 7.43
C GLY A 225 2.39 -0.87 6.14
N ASP A 226 3.35 -0.49 5.31
CA ASP A 226 3.69 -1.20 4.07
C ASP A 226 4.26 -2.58 4.37
N SER A 227 5.08 -2.68 5.42
CA SER A 227 5.65 -3.95 5.88
C SER A 227 4.58 -4.89 6.45
N PHE A 228 3.59 -4.34 7.16
CA PHE A 228 2.42 -5.09 7.61
C PHE A 228 1.66 -5.66 6.41
N THR A 229 1.32 -4.81 5.43
CA THR A 229 0.61 -5.21 4.21
C THR A 229 1.35 -6.31 3.46
N ALA A 230 2.66 -6.14 3.25
CA ALA A 230 3.48 -7.12 2.55
C ALA A 230 3.53 -8.47 3.28
N ALA A 231 3.76 -8.46 4.60
CA ALA A 231 3.84 -9.69 5.40
C ALA A 231 2.50 -10.43 5.46
N PHE A 232 1.40 -9.70 5.68
CA PHE A 232 0.06 -10.27 5.66
C PHE A 232 -0.26 -10.91 4.31
N THR A 233 -0.04 -10.17 3.22
CA THR A 233 -0.31 -10.66 1.85
C THR A 233 0.51 -11.90 1.54
N SER A 234 1.82 -11.88 1.81
CA SER A 234 2.71 -13.04 1.55
C SER A 234 2.27 -14.27 2.35
N ALA A 235 1.91 -14.11 3.62
CA ALA A 235 1.45 -15.21 4.46
C ALA A 235 0.12 -15.80 3.97
N ILE A 236 -0.84 -14.97 3.58
CA ILE A 236 -2.12 -15.44 3.01
C ILE A 236 -1.89 -16.18 1.69
N LEU A 237 -1.03 -15.67 0.81
CA LEU A 237 -0.70 -16.33 -0.46
C LEU A 237 0.02 -17.67 -0.25
N SER A 238 0.77 -17.81 0.85
CA SER A 238 1.42 -19.07 1.25
C SER A 238 0.44 -20.05 1.93
N GLY A 239 -0.84 -19.71 2.04
CA GLY A 239 -1.88 -20.57 2.63
C GLY A 239 -1.91 -20.57 4.16
N LYS A 240 -1.29 -19.58 4.82
CA LYS A 240 -1.37 -19.46 6.28
C LYS A 240 -2.78 -19.10 6.73
N PRO A 241 -3.25 -19.61 7.88
CA PRO A 241 -4.46 -19.13 8.52
C PRO A 241 -4.38 -17.62 8.84
N VAL A 242 -5.51 -16.94 8.88
CA VAL A 242 -5.60 -15.48 9.13
C VAL A 242 -4.86 -15.09 10.41
N GLN A 243 -5.00 -15.83 11.49
CA GLN A 243 -4.34 -15.53 12.76
C GLN A 243 -2.82 -15.60 12.68
N GLU A 244 -2.26 -16.58 11.94
CA GLU A 244 -0.83 -16.72 11.73
C GLU A 244 -0.30 -15.61 10.82
N ALA A 245 -1.03 -15.31 9.73
CA ALA A 245 -0.71 -14.21 8.83
C ALA A 245 -0.73 -12.87 9.55
N HIS A 246 -1.72 -12.63 10.40
CA HIS A 246 -1.83 -11.42 11.23
C HIS A 246 -0.67 -11.30 12.21
N LYS A 247 -0.35 -12.38 12.91
CA LYS A 247 0.78 -12.41 13.86
C LYS A 247 2.10 -12.06 13.17
N LEU A 248 2.37 -12.65 12.00
CA LEU A 248 3.57 -12.34 11.22
C LEU A 248 3.59 -10.86 10.79
N ALA A 249 2.46 -10.33 10.30
CA ALA A 249 2.35 -8.94 9.90
C ALA A 249 2.65 -7.97 11.04
N VAL A 250 2.13 -8.24 12.24
CA VAL A 250 2.38 -7.44 13.45
C VAL A 250 3.86 -7.49 13.84
N GLU A 251 4.47 -8.66 13.84
CA GLU A 251 5.87 -8.83 14.23
C GLU A 251 6.84 -8.17 13.22
N VAL A 252 6.58 -8.31 11.91
CA VAL A 252 7.36 -7.65 10.86
C VAL A 252 7.25 -6.13 10.96
N SER A 253 6.05 -5.60 11.13
CA SER A 253 5.80 -4.17 11.31
C SER A 253 6.50 -3.62 12.56
N ALA A 254 6.40 -4.32 13.69
CA ALA A 254 7.07 -3.94 14.94
C ALA A 254 8.60 -3.95 14.79
N TYR A 255 9.16 -4.97 14.13
CA TYR A 255 10.59 -5.01 13.84
C TYR A 255 11.05 -3.79 13.01
N VAL A 256 10.31 -3.45 11.95
CA VAL A 256 10.62 -2.29 11.12
C VAL A 256 10.65 -1.01 11.93
N CYS A 257 9.73 -0.83 12.87
CA CYS A 257 9.74 0.34 13.76
C CYS A 257 10.99 0.45 14.65
N THR A 258 11.74 -0.63 14.87
CA THR A 258 12.99 -0.61 15.65
C THR A 258 14.21 -0.23 14.82
N GLN A 259 14.05 -0.07 13.50
CA GLN A 259 15.14 0.18 12.57
C GLN A 259 15.06 1.59 12.00
N SER A 260 16.15 2.08 11.42
CA SER A 260 16.17 3.35 10.69
C SER A 260 15.77 3.13 9.24
N GLY A 261 14.86 3.95 8.73
CA GLY A 261 14.37 3.94 7.36
C GLY A 261 13.31 2.88 7.08
N ALA A 262 12.64 3.04 5.93
CA ALA A 262 11.46 2.25 5.58
C ALA A 262 11.74 0.77 5.22
N MET A 263 12.97 0.44 4.84
CA MET A 263 13.31 -0.86 4.24
C MET A 263 14.52 -1.56 4.90
N PRO A 264 14.54 -1.76 6.23
CA PRO A 264 15.58 -2.55 6.84
C PRO A 264 15.52 -4.00 6.35
N GLU A 265 16.65 -4.69 6.40
CA GLU A 265 16.69 -6.12 6.13
C GLU A 265 15.99 -6.89 7.26
N LEU A 266 15.09 -7.83 6.89
CA LEU A 266 14.41 -8.68 7.87
C LEU A 266 15.33 -9.77 8.39
N PRO A 267 15.28 -10.08 9.69
CA PRO A 267 16.00 -11.22 10.25
C PRO A 267 15.45 -12.54 9.67
N GLN A 268 16.33 -13.52 9.54
CA GLN A 268 16.02 -14.81 8.92
C GLN A 268 14.83 -15.51 9.62
N ILE A 269 14.74 -15.39 10.94
CA ILE A 269 13.64 -15.99 11.72
C ILE A 269 12.24 -15.49 11.30
N LEU A 270 12.13 -14.26 10.78
CA LEU A 270 10.86 -13.76 10.23
C LEU A 270 10.65 -14.23 8.79
N LYS A 271 11.72 -14.31 7.99
CA LYS A 271 11.68 -14.80 6.61
C LYS A 271 11.25 -16.27 6.53
N ASP A 272 11.70 -17.10 7.47
CA ASP A 272 11.44 -18.55 7.51
C ASP A 272 9.98 -18.90 7.91
N ARG A 273 9.15 -17.92 8.20
CA ARG A 273 7.76 -18.13 8.65
C ARG A 273 6.73 -18.09 7.53
N ILE A 274 7.14 -17.91 6.29
CA ILE A 274 6.25 -17.92 5.12
C ILE A 274 6.27 -19.24 4.35
#